data_5c4415b3926e392455e94e386d188a62
#
_entry.id   5c4415b3926e392455e94e386d188a62
#
_cell.length_a   1.000
_cell.length_b   1.000
_cell.length_c   1.000
_cell.angle_alpha   90.00
_cell.angle_beta   90.00
_cell.angle_gamma   90.00
#
_symmetry.space_group_name_H-M   'P 1'
#
loop_
_entity.id
_entity.type
_entity.pdbx_description
1 polymer ?
#
loop_
_entity_poly.entity_id
_entity_poly.type
_entity_poly.pdbx_seq_one_letter_code
_entity_poly.pdbx_strand_id
1 'polypeptide(L)'
;MIDVHVKGVLYGIAAALPHMQRRKAGHFINVSSVAGHKVGVNNAVYAATKTAVRVLSEGLRQEVKPWNIRTTVISSGAVATELPNSVSEPDIARGIGQFYETYAVPADSFARAVAFAMSQPEDVDINEILFRPTRQAL
;
A
#
# COMPACT_ATOMS: atom_id res chain seq x y z
N MET A 1 0.02 -13.45 -6.99
CA MET A 1 -0.61 -12.17 -6.55
C MET A 1 -1.22 -12.28 -5.16
N ILE A 2 -2.21 -13.14 -4.93
CA ILE A 2 -2.86 -13.27 -3.60
C ILE A 2 -1.87 -13.65 -2.50
N ASP A 3 -0.99 -14.61 -2.75
CA ASP A 3 -0.01 -15.06 -1.74
C ASP A 3 0.95 -13.94 -1.32
N VAL A 4 1.38 -13.10 -2.26
CA VAL A 4 2.30 -11.99 -1.96
C VAL A 4 1.54 -10.81 -1.37
N HIS A 5 0.48 -10.34 -2.04
CA HIS A 5 -0.17 -9.08 -1.68
C HIS A 5 -1.07 -9.20 -0.43
N VAL A 6 -1.71 -10.34 -0.22
CA VAL A 6 -2.63 -10.54 0.91
C VAL A 6 -1.97 -11.34 2.01
N LYS A 7 -1.54 -12.59 1.72
CA LYS A 7 -0.90 -13.43 2.74
C LYS A 7 0.41 -12.85 3.23
N GLY A 8 1.21 -12.23 2.34
CA GLY A 8 2.45 -11.57 2.73
C GLY A 8 2.23 -10.47 3.76
N VAL A 9 1.18 -9.65 3.60
CA VAL A 9 0.79 -8.63 4.59
C VAL A 9 0.39 -9.29 5.91
N LEU A 10 -0.43 -10.33 5.87
CA LEU A 10 -0.85 -11.07 7.07
C LEU A 10 0.34 -11.70 7.81
N TYR A 11 1.29 -12.28 7.10
CA TYR A 11 2.49 -12.85 7.70
C TYR A 11 3.37 -11.77 8.34
N GLY A 12 3.54 -10.63 7.69
CA GLY A 12 4.26 -9.49 8.26
C GLY A 12 3.61 -8.99 9.56
N ILE A 13 2.29 -8.86 9.57
CA ILE A 13 1.52 -8.49 10.77
C ILE A 13 1.70 -9.55 11.87
N ALA A 14 1.51 -10.82 11.55
CA ALA A 14 1.64 -11.91 12.52
C ALA A 14 3.04 -11.97 13.15
N ALA A 15 4.08 -11.70 12.38
CA ALA A 15 5.45 -11.71 12.87
C ALA A 15 5.78 -10.50 13.78
N ALA A 16 5.29 -9.31 13.44
CA ALA A 16 5.65 -8.07 14.14
C ALA A 16 4.73 -7.76 15.33
N LEU A 17 3.44 -8.10 15.23
CA LEU A 17 2.43 -7.71 16.19
C LEU A 17 2.74 -8.12 17.66
N PRO A 18 3.15 -9.37 17.98
CA PRO A 18 3.45 -9.75 19.35
C PRO A 18 4.57 -8.89 19.97
N HIS A 19 5.54 -8.51 19.16
CA HIS A 19 6.65 -7.65 19.59
C HIS A 19 6.18 -6.23 19.90
N MET A 20 5.37 -5.66 19.02
CA MET A 20 4.80 -4.32 19.20
C MET A 20 3.83 -4.27 20.40
N GLN A 21 3.03 -5.32 20.60
CA GLN A 21 2.13 -5.45 21.75
C GLN A 21 2.88 -5.42 23.07
N ARG A 22 3.98 -6.17 23.19
CA ARG A 22 4.83 -6.16 24.41
C ARG A 22 5.41 -4.78 24.70
N ARG A 23 5.79 -4.05 23.65
CA ARG A 23 6.35 -2.70 23.77
C ARG A 23 5.29 -1.62 23.96
N LYS A 24 4.03 -1.92 23.70
CA LYS A 24 2.92 -0.95 23.64
C LYS A 24 3.23 0.23 22.73
N ALA A 25 3.90 -0.05 21.65
CA ALA A 25 4.28 0.93 20.61
C ALA A 25 4.61 0.23 19.30
N GLY A 26 4.24 0.81 18.20
CA GLY A 26 4.56 0.31 16.87
C GLY A 26 3.82 1.06 15.79
N HIS A 27 4.18 0.77 14.54
CA HIS A 27 3.52 1.35 13.39
C HIS A 27 3.55 0.36 12.21
N PHE A 28 2.39 -0.10 11.79
CA PHE A 28 2.24 -0.83 10.52
C PHE A 28 1.99 0.15 9.39
N ILE A 29 2.79 0.06 8.33
CA ILE A 29 2.57 0.81 7.09
C ILE A 29 2.40 -0.18 5.97
N ASN A 30 1.18 -0.35 5.48
CA ASN A 30 0.83 -1.30 4.44
C ASN A 30 0.69 -0.61 3.09
N VAL A 31 1.17 -1.27 2.05
CA VAL A 31 1.19 -0.72 0.69
C VAL A 31 -0.01 -1.21 -0.10
N SER A 32 -0.90 -0.30 -0.44
CA SER A 32 -2.00 -0.52 -1.35
C SER A 32 -1.74 0.15 -2.72
N SER A 33 -2.77 0.57 -3.39
CA SER A 33 -2.72 1.23 -4.71
C SER A 33 -4.00 2.04 -4.91
N VAL A 34 -3.96 3.00 -5.82
CA VAL A 34 -5.18 3.63 -6.34
C VAL A 34 -6.16 2.60 -6.92
N ALA A 35 -5.65 1.46 -7.42
CA ALA A 35 -6.46 0.34 -7.86
C ALA A 35 -7.25 -0.33 -6.72
N GLY A 36 -6.85 -0.15 -5.47
CA GLY A 36 -7.64 -0.56 -4.30
C GLY A 36 -8.84 0.35 -4.01
N HIS A 37 -9.00 1.44 -4.74
CA HIS A 37 -10.11 2.40 -4.65
C HIS A 37 -10.96 2.42 -5.92
N LYS A 38 -10.38 2.05 -7.06
CA LYS A 38 -11.05 2.12 -8.36
C LYS A 38 -10.57 0.99 -9.26
N VAL A 39 -11.52 0.19 -9.72
CA VAL A 39 -11.25 -0.94 -10.64
C VAL A 39 -11.20 -0.41 -12.07
N GLY A 40 -10.21 -0.85 -12.83
CA GLY A 40 -10.13 -0.67 -14.28
C GLY A 40 -10.25 -2.00 -15.01
N VAL A 41 -10.28 -1.94 -16.34
CA VAL A 41 -10.27 -3.13 -17.20
C VAL A 41 -8.94 -3.88 -17.02
N ASN A 42 -8.97 -5.20 -17.05
CA ASN A 42 -7.82 -6.11 -16.94
C ASN A 42 -7.05 -6.06 -15.60
N ASN A 43 -7.60 -5.43 -14.56
CA ASN A 43 -6.92 -5.37 -13.27
C ASN A 43 -7.76 -5.84 -12.07
N ALA A 44 -8.86 -6.55 -12.29
CA ALA A 44 -9.80 -6.92 -11.24
C ALA A 44 -9.15 -7.69 -10.08
N VAL A 45 -8.32 -8.69 -10.38
CA VAL A 45 -7.63 -9.47 -9.33
C VAL A 45 -6.63 -8.62 -8.55
N TYR A 46 -5.85 -7.79 -9.25
CA TYR A 46 -4.93 -6.85 -8.61
C TYR A 46 -5.69 -5.87 -7.70
N ALA A 47 -6.74 -5.24 -8.22
CA ALA A 47 -7.59 -4.32 -7.47
C ALA A 47 -8.21 -5.00 -6.24
N ALA A 48 -8.68 -6.24 -6.37
CA ALA A 48 -9.22 -7.01 -5.25
C ALA A 48 -8.18 -7.24 -4.16
N THR A 49 -6.92 -7.60 -4.52
CA THR A 49 -5.86 -7.77 -3.53
C THR A 49 -5.51 -6.45 -2.82
N LYS A 50 -5.50 -5.34 -3.55
CA LYS A 50 -5.20 -4.01 -2.97
C LYS A 50 -6.35 -3.46 -2.12
N THR A 51 -7.60 -3.77 -2.48
CA THR A 51 -8.76 -3.53 -1.64
C THR A 51 -8.69 -4.36 -0.35
N ALA A 52 -8.32 -5.64 -0.46
CA ALA A 52 -8.14 -6.50 0.72
C ALA A 52 -7.11 -5.94 1.70
N VAL A 53 -5.98 -5.42 1.22
CA VAL A 53 -4.97 -4.77 2.08
C VAL A 53 -5.57 -3.58 2.84
N ARG A 54 -6.41 -2.76 2.20
CA ARG A 54 -7.08 -1.64 2.86
C ARG A 54 -8.02 -2.11 3.96
N VAL A 55 -8.87 -3.10 3.68
CA VAL A 55 -9.82 -3.65 4.65
C VAL A 55 -9.11 -4.32 5.82
N LEU A 56 -8.07 -5.12 5.55
CA LEU A 56 -7.24 -5.76 6.58
C LEU A 56 -6.57 -4.71 7.48
N SER A 57 -6.06 -3.64 6.89
CA SER A 57 -5.41 -2.56 7.65
C SER A 57 -6.40 -1.80 8.54
N GLU A 58 -7.62 -1.56 8.06
CA GLU A 58 -8.65 -0.92 8.88
C GLU A 58 -9.11 -1.81 10.03
N GLY A 59 -9.27 -3.11 9.79
CA GLY A 59 -9.54 -4.08 10.86
C GLY A 59 -8.42 -4.10 11.89
N LEU A 60 -7.18 -4.23 11.45
CA LEU A 60 -5.99 -4.18 12.30
C LEU A 60 -5.95 -2.90 13.14
N ARG A 61 -6.17 -1.74 12.51
CA ARG A 61 -6.18 -0.44 13.20
C ARG A 61 -7.12 -0.43 14.42
N GLN A 62 -8.29 -1.00 14.28
CA GLN A 62 -9.26 -1.07 15.37
C GLN A 62 -8.82 -2.03 16.48
N GLU A 63 -8.26 -3.17 16.09
CA GLU A 63 -7.84 -4.22 17.02
C GLU A 63 -6.62 -3.83 17.85
N VAL A 64 -5.67 -3.07 17.27
CA VAL A 64 -4.39 -2.76 17.94
C VAL A 64 -4.38 -1.49 18.79
N LYS A 65 -5.49 -0.76 18.82
CA LYS A 65 -5.63 0.46 19.63
C LYS A 65 -5.24 0.28 21.11
N PRO A 66 -5.59 -0.82 21.80
CA PRO A 66 -5.22 -1.01 23.21
C PRO A 66 -3.70 -1.02 23.47
N TRP A 67 -2.89 -1.27 22.44
CA TRP A 67 -1.42 -1.31 22.56
C TRP A 67 -0.72 -0.08 21.97
N ASN A 68 -1.47 0.97 21.69
CA ASN A 68 -0.91 2.23 21.12
C ASN A 68 -0.10 1.98 19.83
N ILE A 69 -0.59 1.08 18.97
CA ILE A 69 0.01 0.75 17.68
C ILE A 69 -0.74 1.51 16.58
N ARG A 70 0.00 2.20 15.73
CA ARG A 70 -0.54 2.94 14.58
C ARG A 70 -0.64 2.04 13.35
N THR A 71 -1.57 2.35 12.47
CA THR A 71 -1.74 1.63 11.20
C THR A 71 -2.04 2.61 10.07
N THR A 72 -1.18 2.61 9.08
CA THR A 72 -1.29 3.45 7.88
C THR A 72 -1.38 2.59 6.63
N VAL A 73 -2.27 2.93 5.71
CA VAL A 73 -2.28 2.42 4.33
C VAL A 73 -1.81 3.52 3.40
N ILE A 74 -0.85 3.23 2.53
CA ILE A 74 -0.45 4.15 1.48
C ILE A 74 -0.88 3.58 0.14
N SER A 75 -1.77 4.31 -0.53
CA SER A 75 -2.35 3.97 -1.83
C SER A 75 -1.78 4.91 -2.89
N SER A 76 -0.78 4.45 -3.62
CA SER A 76 -0.14 5.27 -4.66
C SER A 76 -0.68 4.99 -6.05
N GLY A 77 -0.59 6.00 -6.91
CA GLY A 77 -0.61 5.84 -8.36
C GLY A 77 0.71 5.27 -8.89
N ALA A 78 1.07 5.62 -10.13
CA ALA A 78 2.29 5.14 -10.77
C ALA A 78 3.54 5.69 -10.10
N VAL A 79 4.36 4.79 -9.57
CA VAL A 79 5.66 5.06 -8.95
C VAL A 79 6.71 4.21 -9.64
N ALA A 80 7.84 4.81 -10.03
CA ALA A 80 8.91 4.11 -10.75
C ALA A 80 9.53 3.00 -9.90
N THR A 81 9.19 1.75 -10.22
CA THR A 81 9.62 0.54 -9.54
C THR A 81 9.78 -0.60 -10.55
N GLU A 82 10.24 -1.76 -10.10
CA GLU A 82 10.32 -2.99 -10.90
C GLU A 82 8.96 -3.68 -11.12
N LEU A 83 7.87 -3.15 -10.57
CA LEU A 83 6.54 -3.77 -10.66
C LEU A 83 6.09 -4.08 -12.10
N PRO A 84 6.28 -3.19 -13.09
CA PRO A 84 5.91 -3.48 -14.49
C PRO A 84 6.58 -4.73 -15.05
N ASN A 85 7.79 -5.05 -14.60
CA ASN A 85 8.56 -6.20 -15.07
C ASN A 85 7.98 -7.55 -14.61
N SER A 86 7.05 -7.54 -13.66
CA SER A 86 6.39 -8.75 -13.15
C SER A 86 5.19 -9.21 -14.00
N VAL A 87 4.80 -8.43 -15.00
CA VAL A 87 3.66 -8.73 -15.87
C VAL A 87 4.10 -9.64 -17.00
N SER A 88 3.53 -10.84 -17.07
CA SER A 88 3.94 -11.88 -18.02
C SER A 88 3.21 -11.82 -19.37
N GLU A 89 2.01 -11.23 -19.42
CA GLU A 89 1.22 -11.13 -20.64
C GLU A 89 1.76 -9.98 -21.51
N PRO A 90 2.28 -10.26 -22.75
CA PRO A 90 3.05 -9.26 -23.52
C PRO A 90 2.29 -7.96 -23.86
N ASP A 91 1.00 -8.07 -24.22
CA ASP A 91 0.22 -6.88 -24.58
C ASP A 91 -0.13 -6.03 -23.36
N ILE A 92 -0.41 -6.67 -22.23
CA ILE A 92 -0.67 -5.99 -20.97
C ILE A 92 0.63 -5.35 -20.44
N ALA A 93 1.75 -6.08 -20.50
CA ALA A 93 3.05 -5.58 -20.08
C ALA A 93 3.46 -4.32 -20.86
N ARG A 94 3.22 -4.31 -22.18
CA ARG A 94 3.50 -3.15 -23.03
C ARG A 94 2.66 -1.93 -22.63
N GLY A 95 1.36 -2.12 -22.42
CA GLY A 95 0.47 -1.04 -22.01
C GLY A 95 0.83 -0.49 -20.63
N ILE A 96 1.19 -1.36 -19.67
CA ILE A 96 1.66 -0.95 -18.35
C ILE A 96 2.98 -0.20 -18.44
N GLY A 97 3.94 -0.69 -19.25
CA GLY A 97 5.22 -0.01 -19.48
C GLY A 97 5.02 1.43 -19.99
N GLN A 98 4.22 1.62 -21.02
CA GLN A 98 3.89 2.94 -21.55
C GLN A 98 3.21 3.85 -20.53
N PHE A 99 2.31 3.29 -19.74
CA PHE A 99 1.64 4.03 -18.65
C PHE A 99 2.66 4.52 -17.61
N TYR A 100 3.59 3.66 -17.20
CA TYR A 100 4.62 4.04 -16.23
C TYR A 100 5.61 5.05 -16.81
N GLU A 101 6.06 4.89 -18.05
CA GLU A 101 6.91 5.87 -18.74
C GLU A 101 6.25 7.25 -18.81
N THR A 102 4.93 7.30 -18.99
CA THR A 102 4.19 8.55 -19.11
C THR A 102 3.94 9.24 -17.78
N TYR A 103 3.63 8.47 -16.73
CA TYR A 103 3.06 9.02 -15.50
C TYR A 103 3.91 8.79 -14.24
N ALA A 104 4.77 7.77 -14.19
CA ALA A 104 5.43 7.40 -12.95
C ALA A 104 6.28 8.54 -12.36
N VAL A 105 6.11 8.75 -11.07
CA VAL A 105 6.98 9.63 -10.27
C VAL A 105 8.11 8.81 -9.65
N PRO A 106 9.23 9.44 -9.25
CA PRO A 106 10.33 8.74 -8.59
C PRO A 106 9.90 8.00 -7.32
N ALA A 107 10.56 6.89 -7.00
CA ALA A 107 10.25 6.05 -5.85
C ALA A 107 10.34 6.79 -4.50
N ASP A 108 11.21 7.82 -4.40
CA ASP A 108 11.33 8.62 -3.20
C ASP A 108 10.05 9.42 -2.87
N SER A 109 9.18 9.65 -3.85
CA SER A 109 7.86 10.24 -3.60
C SER A 109 7.01 9.38 -2.66
N PHE A 110 7.09 8.05 -2.82
CA PHE A 110 6.46 7.12 -1.89
C PHE A 110 7.15 7.13 -0.53
N ALA A 111 8.47 7.12 -0.51
CA ALA A 111 9.26 7.16 0.72
C ALA A 111 8.98 8.41 1.57
N ARG A 112 8.76 9.57 0.92
CA ARG A 112 8.36 10.79 1.63
C ARG A 112 6.98 10.66 2.28
N ALA A 113 6.04 9.98 1.65
CA ALA A 113 4.72 9.71 2.25
C ALA A 113 4.85 8.79 3.48
N VAL A 114 5.71 7.78 3.42
CA VAL A 114 6.05 6.93 4.57
C VAL A 114 6.65 7.76 5.69
N ALA A 115 7.67 8.57 5.39
CA ALA A 115 8.33 9.44 6.37
C ALA A 115 7.34 10.41 7.02
N PHE A 116 6.42 10.99 6.25
CA PHE A 116 5.37 11.87 6.77
C PHE A 116 4.48 11.15 7.78
N ALA A 117 3.98 9.96 7.45
CA ALA A 117 3.15 9.18 8.38
C ALA A 117 3.90 8.81 9.66
N MET A 118 5.18 8.46 9.54
CA MET A 118 6.03 8.09 10.68
C MET A 118 6.36 9.27 11.58
N SER A 119 6.52 10.47 11.01
CA SER A 119 6.95 11.68 11.74
C SER A 119 5.86 12.29 12.61
N GLN A 120 4.63 11.82 12.53
CA GLN A 120 3.54 12.34 13.34
C GLN A 120 3.72 11.97 14.82
N PRO A 121 3.22 12.78 15.76
CA PRO A 121 3.19 12.45 17.18
C PRO A 121 2.51 11.10 17.45
N GLU A 122 2.83 10.47 18.57
CA GLU A 122 2.31 9.13 18.94
C GLU A 122 0.78 9.08 19.05
N ASP A 123 0.13 10.19 19.36
CA ASP A 123 -1.31 10.31 19.48
C ASP A 123 -2.02 10.62 18.14
N VAL A 124 -1.25 10.72 17.05
CA VAL A 124 -1.78 10.93 15.68
C VAL A 124 -1.52 9.70 14.83
N ASP A 125 -2.59 9.06 14.41
CA ASP A 125 -2.54 7.90 13.51
C ASP A 125 -3.07 8.31 12.13
N ILE A 126 -2.18 8.51 11.18
CA ILE A 126 -2.55 8.73 9.77
C ILE A 126 -2.98 7.38 9.20
N ASN A 127 -4.27 7.21 8.97
CA ASN A 127 -4.80 5.90 8.59
C ASN A 127 -4.71 5.61 7.10
N GLU A 128 -4.80 6.63 6.25
CA GLU A 128 -4.68 6.45 4.81
C GLU A 128 -4.05 7.66 4.13
N ILE A 129 -3.12 7.39 3.21
CA ILE A 129 -2.58 8.38 2.28
C ILE A 129 -2.86 7.89 0.87
N LEU A 130 -3.65 8.62 0.13
CA LEU A 130 -3.94 8.36 -1.28
C LEU A 130 -3.32 9.46 -2.12
N PHE A 131 -2.41 9.10 -3.01
CA PHE A 131 -1.80 10.06 -3.92
C PHE A 131 -1.60 9.50 -5.33
N ARG A 132 -1.53 10.39 -6.29
CA ARG A 132 -1.24 10.11 -7.70
C ARG A 132 -0.18 11.06 -8.23
N PRO A 133 0.58 10.68 -9.25
CA PRO A 133 1.22 11.66 -10.10
C PRO A 133 0.19 12.71 -10.57
N THR A 134 0.56 13.99 -10.56
CA THR A 134 -0.38 15.08 -10.88
C THR A 134 -1.08 14.92 -12.22
N ARG A 135 -0.41 14.30 -13.19
CA ARG A 135 -0.94 14.07 -14.54
C ARG A 135 -1.75 12.78 -14.67
N GLN A 136 -1.76 11.90 -13.68
CA GLN A 136 -2.49 10.63 -13.72
C GLN A 136 -3.96 10.87 -13.39
N ALA A 137 -4.87 10.55 -14.33
CA ALA A 137 -6.31 10.76 -14.17
C ALA A 137 -7.00 9.67 -13.32
N LEU A 138 -6.56 8.41 -13.40
CA LEU A 138 -7.18 7.26 -12.75
C LEU A 138 -6.25 6.58 -11.75
#